data_6056d301f3c6452b9a36854d1962c989
#
_entry.id   6056d301f3c6452b9a36854d1962c989
#
_cell.length_a   1.000
_cell.length_b   1.000
_cell.length_c   1.000
_cell.angle_alpha   90.00
_cell.angle_beta   90.00
_cell.angle_gamma   90.00
#
_symmetry.space_group_name_H-M   'P 1'
#
loop_
_entity.id
_entity.type
_entity.pdbx_description
1 polymer ?
#
loop_
_entity_poly.entity_id
_entity_poly.type
_entity_poly.pdbx_seq_one_letter_code
_entity_poly.pdbx_strand_id
1 'polypeptide(L)'
;MVDVPNRPEYQSELFKKGLEVRREVLGGDYVDGSLARADDFNAVFQQMTTEIAWGMAWTRPGLDRKTRSIINLGMLSALHRGAELRLHLRAALTNGVTRDEIKEVLVQVGAYCGIPAALEAFKIATEVFREADEKKG
;
A
#
# COMPACT_ATOMS: atom_id res chain seq x y z
N MET A 1 -10.38 -7.00 -16.80
CA MET A 1 -9.87 -7.63 -15.56
C MET A 1 -8.90 -8.75 -15.93
N VAL A 2 -7.73 -8.77 -15.30
CA VAL A 2 -6.73 -9.80 -15.56
C VAL A 2 -7.12 -11.06 -14.78
N ASP A 3 -7.06 -12.22 -15.45
CA ASP A 3 -7.34 -13.48 -14.77
C ASP A 3 -6.21 -13.81 -13.80
N VAL A 4 -6.57 -14.13 -12.56
CA VAL A 4 -5.62 -14.54 -11.54
C VAL A 4 -5.27 -16.02 -11.77
N PRO A 5 -3.98 -16.37 -11.91
CA PRO A 5 -3.59 -17.76 -12.15
C PRO A 5 -4.01 -18.68 -11.00
N ASN A 6 -4.34 -19.92 -11.36
CA ASN A 6 -4.67 -20.95 -10.38
C ASN A 6 -3.37 -21.60 -9.86
N ARG A 7 -2.77 -20.99 -8.84
CA ARG A 7 -1.54 -21.48 -8.24
C ARG A 7 -1.78 -22.07 -6.86
N PRO A 8 -1.00 -23.10 -6.45
CA PRO A 8 -1.11 -23.64 -5.08
C PRO A 8 -0.93 -22.57 -3.99
N GLU A 9 -0.05 -21.58 -4.22
CA GLU A 9 0.23 -20.50 -3.29
C GLU A 9 -0.99 -19.60 -3.06
N TYR A 10 -1.98 -19.61 -3.95
CA TYR A 10 -3.12 -18.68 -3.92
C TYR A 10 -4.41 -19.33 -3.42
N GLN A 11 -4.37 -20.49 -2.77
CA GLN A 11 -5.58 -21.29 -2.50
C GLN A 11 -6.09 -21.23 -1.06
N SER A 12 -5.31 -20.75 -0.09
CA SER A 12 -5.75 -20.76 1.31
C SER A 12 -6.90 -19.77 1.56
N GLU A 13 -7.69 -20.06 2.58
CA GLU A 13 -8.75 -19.13 3.00
C GLU A 13 -8.19 -17.81 3.47
N LEU A 14 -7.02 -17.82 4.12
CA LEU A 14 -6.34 -16.60 4.55
C LEU A 14 -5.91 -15.77 3.34
N PHE A 15 -5.41 -16.42 2.27
CA PHE A 15 -5.06 -15.74 1.03
C PHE A 15 -6.30 -15.08 0.41
N LYS A 16 -7.40 -15.80 0.31
CA LYS A 16 -8.64 -15.27 -0.27
C LYS A 16 -9.17 -14.07 0.50
N LYS A 17 -9.15 -14.15 1.82
CA LYS A 17 -9.55 -13.06 2.69
C LYS A 17 -8.65 -11.83 2.50
N GLY A 18 -7.34 -12.04 2.46
CA GLY A 18 -6.37 -10.97 2.24
C GLY A 18 -6.48 -10.36 0.85
N LEU A 19 -6.73 -11.18 -0.16
CA LEU A 19 -6.88 -10.72 -1.53
C LEU A 19 -8.03 -9.72 -1.69
N GLU A 20 -9.16 -10.00 -1.04
CA GLU A 20 -10.31 -9.11 -1.07
C GLU A 20 -9.96 -7.73 -0.53
N VAL A 21 -9.33 -7.67 0.65
CA VAL A 21 -8.93 -6.40 1.27
C VAL A 21 -7.85 -5.71 0.46
N ARG A 22 -6.86 -6.45 -0.02
CA ARG A 22 -5.77 -5.92 -0.84
C ARG A 22 -6.31 -5.23 -2.10
N ARG A 23 -7.28 -5.86 -2.77
CA ARG A 23 -7.93 -5.27 -3.95
C ARG A 23 -8.68 -3.98 -3.63
N GLU A 24 -9.39 -3.96 -2.51
CA GLU A 24 -10.15 -2.78 -2.10
C GLU A 24 -9.25 -1.59 -1.79
N VAL A 25 -8.08 -1.82 -1.21
CA VAL A 25 -7.15 -0.78 -0.78
C VAL A 25 -6.22 -0.33 -1.90
N LEU A 26 -5.64 -1.28 -2.65
CA LEU A 26 -4.65 -0.97 -3.69
C LEU A 26 -5.22 -0.89 -5.11
N GLY A 27 -6.45 -1.37 -5.31
CA GLY A 27 -7.06 -1.45 -6.62
C GLY A 27 -6.89 -2.82 -7.26
N GLY A 28 -7.98 -3.33 -7.86
CA GLY A 28 -8.00 -4.67 -8.44
C GLY A 28 -7.01 -4.87 -9.57
N ASP A 29 -6.87 -3.89 -10.47
CA ASP A 29 -5.99 -4.01 -11.62
C ASP A 29 -4.53 -4.15 -11.20
N TYR A 30 -4.09 -3.36 -10.23
CA TYR A 30 -2.72 -3.44 -9.71
C TYR A 30 -2.47 -4.81 -9.07
N VAL A 31 -3.37 -5.25 -8.20
CA VAL A 31 -3.22 -6.50 -7.45
C VAL A 31 -3.27 -7.70 -8.36
N ASP A 32 -4.27 -7.77 -9.24
CA ASP A 32 -4.43 -8.90 -10.15
C ASP A 32 -3.27 -8.99 -11.14
N GLY A 33 -2.78 -7.83 -11.61
CA GLY A 33 -1.60 -7.78 -12.44
C GLY A 33 -0.35 -8.31 -11.75
N SER A 34 -0.17 -7.98 -10.46
CA SER A 34 0.95 -8.48 -9.66
C SER A 34 0.89 -10.00 -9.52
N LEU A 35 -0.29 -10.54 -9.24
CA LEU A 35 -0.49 -12.00 -9.12
C LEU A 35 -0.25 -12.71 -10.45
N ALA A 36 -0.69 -12.11 -11.54
CA ALA A 36 -0.54 -12.70 -12.88
C ALA A 36 0.92 -12.71 -13.36
N ARG A 37 1.71 -11.71 -12.96
CA ARG A 37 3.12 -11.62 -13.37
C ARG A 37 4.05 -12.49 -12.54
N ALA A 38 3.57 -13.04 -11.43
CA ALA A 38 4.40 -13.91 -10.59
C ALA A 38 4.74 -15.22 -11.33
N ASP A 39 5.91 -15.75 -11.04
CA ASP A 39 6.38 -17.02 -11.58
C ASP A 39 6.60 -18.02 -10.45
N ASP A 40 7.16 -19.20 -10.78
CA ASP A 40 7.37 -20.24 -9.78
C ASP A 40 8.38 -19.85 -8.69
N PHE A 41 9.24 -18.87 -8.96
CA PHE A 41 10.19 -18.37 -7.97
C PHE A 41 9.52 -17.44 -6.95
N ASN A 42 8.72 -16.49 -7.43
CA ASN A 42 8.24 -15.40 -6.58
C ASN A 42 6.75 -15.48 -6.20
N ALA A 43 6.03 -16.51 -6.64
CA ALA A 43 4.63 -16.69 -6.23
C ALA A 43 4.50 -16.82 -4.70
N VAL A 44 5.49 -17.39 -4.02
CA VAL A 44 5.50 -17.49 -2.56
C VAL A 44 5.55 -16.10 -1.91
N PHE A 45 6.19 -15.13 -2.54
CA PHE A 45 6.17 -13.76 -2.02
C PHE A 45 4.76 -13.17 -2.12
N GLN A 46 4.05 -13.41 -3.22
CA GLN A 46 2.65 -12.98 -3.35
C GLN A 46 1.78 -13.63 -2.27
N GLN A 47 2.04 -14.90 -1.97
CA GLN A 47 1.37 -15.58 -0.88
C GLN A 47 1.65 -14.91 0.47
N MET A 48 2.92 -14.66 0.78
CA MET A 48 3.34 -14.03 2.04
C MET A 48 2.66 -12.68 2.23
N THR A 49 2.78 -11.80 1.25
CA THR A 49 2.24 -10.45 1.38
C THR A 49 0.71 -10.47 1.49
N THR A 50 0.05 -11.32 0.70
CA THR A 50 -1.41 -11.41 0.72
C THR A 50 -1.93 -12.02 2.03
N GLU A 51 -1.30 -13.07 2.51
CA GLU A 51 -1.72 -13.72 3.77
C GLU A 51 -1.35 -12.91 5.00
N ILE A 52 -0.09 -12.47 5.11
CA ILE A 52 0.42 -11.85 6.32
C ILE A 52 -0.02 -10.38 6.41
N ALA A 53 0.30 -9.58 5.41
CA ALA A 53 -0.04 -8.16 5.46
C ALA A 53 -1.55 -7.96 5.32
N TRP A 54 -2.15 -8.50 4.28
CA TRP A 54 -3.55 -8.21 3.94
C TRP A 54 -4.52 -9.13 4.65
N GLY A 55 -4.21 -10.42 4.78
CA GLY A 55 -5.09 -11.39 5.43
C GLY A 55 -5.05 -11.34 6.94
N MET A 56 -3.86 -11.13 7.51
CA MET A 56 -3.70 -11.12 8.96
C MET A 56 -3.77 -9.72 9.56
N ALA A 57 -3.03 -8.75 9.01
CA ALA A 57 -2.95 -7.41 9.61
C ALA A 57 -4.12 -6.50 9.21
N TRP A 58 -4.36 -6.32 7.91
CA TRP A 58 -5.34 -5.35 7.42
C TRP A 58 -6.79 -5.73 7.71
N THR A 59 -7.08 -6.99 8.00
CA THR A 59 -8.43 -7.45 8.35
C THR A 59 -8.76 -7.32 9.82
N ARG A 60 -7.78 -6.96 10.66
CA ARG A 60 -8.03 -6.82 12.10
C ARG A 60 -8.87 -5.58 12.39
N PRO A 61 -9.88 -5.69 13.28
CA PRO A 61 -10.79 -4.57 13.55
C PRO A 61 -10.24 -3.52 14.53
N GLY A 62 -9.07 -3.75 15.11
CA GLY A 62 -8.52 -2.87 16.15
C GLY A 62 -8.15 -1.47 15.68
N LEU A 63 -7.83 -1.30 14.40
CA LEU A 63 -7.59 0.00 13.76
C LEU A 63 -8.33 0.03 12.43
N ASP A 64 -8.87 1.18 12.07
CA ASP A 64 -9.52 1.32 10.77
C ASP A 64 -8.48 1.45 9.64
N ARG A 65 -8.96 1.39 8.41
CA ARG A 65 -8.08 1.43 7.23
C ARG A 65 -7.35 2.76 7.09
N LYS A 66 -8.01 3.85 7.42
CA LYS A 66 -7.42 5.19 7.39
C LYS A 66 -6.22 5.26 8.32
N THR A 67 -6.37 4.79 9.55
CA THR A 67 -5.30 4.78 10.55
C THR A 67 -4.14 3.87 10.11
N ARG A 68 -4.44 2.69 9.56
CA ARG A 68 -3.40 1.78 9.04
C ARG A 68 -2.60 2.42 7.92
N SER A 69 -3.27 3.14 7.02
CA SER A 69 -2.59 3.90 5.97
C SER A 69 -1.64 4.94 6.54
N ILE A 70 -2.08 5.71 7.54
CA ILE A 70 -1.25 6.72 8.21
C ILE A 70 0.01 6.08 8.80
N ILE A 71 -0.14 4.95 9.50
CA ILE A 71 0.98 4.21 10.07
C ILE A 71 1.97 3.78 8.99
N ASN A 72 1.46 3.22 7.88
CA ASN A 72 2.30 2.77 6.78
C ASN A 72 3.10 3.91 6.15
N LEU A 73 2.48 5.08 5.99
CA LEU A 73 3.21 6.23 5.43
C LEU A 73 4.41 6.60 6.30
N GLY A 74 4.24 6.57 7.61
CA GLY A 74 5.33 6.85 8.54
C GLY A 74 6.43 5.79 8.47
N MET A 75 6.07 4.52 8.50
CA MET A 75 7.04 3.42 8.47
C MET A 75 7.82 3.38 7.15
N LEU A 76 7.13 3.49 6.02
CA LEU A 76 7.76 3.42 4.70
C LEU A 76 8.67 4.62 4.44
N SER A 77 8.31 5.79 4.95
CA SER A 77 9.15 6.99 4.88
C SER A 77 10.42 6.79 5.71
N ALA A 78 10.29 6.30 6.94
CA ALA A 78 11.41 6.05 7.85
C ALA A 78 12.39 5.02 7.28
N LEU A 79 11.87 4.00 6.60
CA LEU A 79 12.66 2.91 6.02
C LEU A 79 13.20 3.25 4.62
N HIS A 80 12.90 4.43 4.10
CA HIS A 80 13.32 4.86 2.74
C HIS A 80 12.83 3.90 1.64
N ARG A 81 11.58 3.44 1.76
CA ARG A 81 10.97 2.52 0.79
C ARG A 81 10.10 3.31 -0.19
N GLY A 82 10.76 4.03 -1.10
CA GLY A 82 10.09 4.98 -1.99
C GLY A 82 9.02 4.38 -2.89
N ALA A 83 9.28 3.22 -3.47
CA ALA A 83 8.30 2.56 -4.35
C ALA A 83 7.03 2.17 -3.61
N GLU A 84 7.19 1.56 -2.43
CA GLU A 84 6.07 1.16 -1.58
C GLU A 84 5.37 2.38 -0.99
N LEU A 85 6.11 3.44 -0.67
CA LEU A 85 5.54 4.69 -0.19
C LEU A 85 4.62 5.30 -1.25
N ARG A 86 5.05 5.31 -2.51
CA ARG A 86 4.22 5.80 -3.63
C ARG A 86 2.90 5.05 -3.70
N LEU A 87 2.95 3.73 -3.63
CA LEU A 87 1.77 2.88 -3.65
C LEU A 87 0.85 3.19 -2.47
N HIS A 88 1.40 3.29 -1.27
CA HIS A 88 0.61 3.52 -0.06
C HIS A 88 0.12 4.96 0.08
N LEU A 89 0.73 5.93 -0.57
CA LEU A 89 0.17 7.28 -0.68
C LEU A 89 -1.13 7.26 -1.48
N ARG A 90 -1.18 6.52 -2.59
CA ARG A 90 -2.42 6.34 -3.36
C ARG A 90 -3.47 5.62 -2.52
N ALA A 91 -3.05 4.56 -1.84
CA ALA A 91 -3.94 3.80 -0.95
C ALA A 91 -4.48 4.64 0.19
N ALA A 92 -3.66 5.54 0.75
CA ALA A 92 -4.07 6.44 1.81
C ALA A 92 -5.19 7.36 1.34
N LEU A 93 -5.07 7.92 0.15
CA LEU A 93 -6.14 8.75 -0.43
C LEU A 93 -7.43 7.93 -0.61
N THR A 94 -7.32 6.69 -1.09
CA THR A 94 -8.45 5.77 -1.22
C THR A 94 -9.12 5.52 0.13
N ASN A 95 -8.33 5.38 1.20
CA ASN A 95 -8.82 5.10 2.54
C ASN A 95 -9.26 6.36 3.31
N GLY A 96 -9.30 7.51 2.65
CA GLY A 96 -9.83 8.74 3.22
C GLY A 96 -8.85 9.61 3.98
N VAL A 97 -7.55 9.34 3.86
CA VAL A 97 -6.52 10.23 4.44
C VAL A 97 -6.45 11.47 3.57
N THR A 98 -6.54 12.65 4.18
CA THR A 98 -6.48 13.91 3.45
C THR A 98 -5.03 14.32 3.17
N ARG A 99 -4.84 15.20 2.19
CA ARG A 99 -3.52 15.75 1.89
C ARG A 99 -2.94 16.51 3.08
N ASP A 100 -3.79 17.22 3.83
CA ASP A 100 -3.36 17.90 5.04
C ASP A 100 -2.89 16.91 6.11
N GLU A 101 -3.59 15.80 6.27
CA GLU A 101 -3.17 14.75 7.19
C GLU A 101 -1.85 14.11 6.76
N ILE A 102 -1.68 13.86 5.47
CA ILE A 102 -0.42 13.35 4.91
C ILE A 102 0.72 14.32 5.22
N LYS A 103 0.49 15.62 5.02
CA LYS A 103 1.47 16.65 5.36
C LYS A 103 1.91 16.52 6.82
N GLU A 104 0.97 16.38 7.74
CA GLU A 104 1.29 16.26 9.16
C GLU A 104 2.06 14.98 9.49
N VAL A 105 1.74 13.87 8.82
CA VAL A 105 2.51 12.63 8.95
C VAL A 105 3.97 12.85 8.54
N LEU A 106 4.19 13.52 7.41
CA LEU A 106 5.53 13.75 6.88
C LEU A 106 6.32 14.77 7.72
N VAL A 107 5.64 15.74 8.33
CA VAL A 107 6.25 16.62 9.32
C VAL A 107 6.75 15.81 10.51
N GLN A 108 5.95 14.88 11.00
CA GLN A 108 6.33 14.00 12.10
C GLN A 108 7.54 13.13 11.72
N VAL A 109 7.57 12.61 10.49
CA VAL A 109 8.71 11.86 9.95
C VAL A 109 9.98 12.72 9.98
N GLY A 110 9.90 13.97 9.54
CA GLY A 110 11.04 14.87 9.54
C GLY A 110 11.59 15.11 10.93
N ALA A 111 10.71 15.25 11.92
CA ALA A 111 11.09 15.50 13.31
C ALA A 111 11.77 14.29 13.96
N TYR A 112 11.33 13.07 13.67
CA TYR A 112 11.80 11.88 14.38
C TYR A 112 12.73 10.98 13.56
N CYS A 113 12.68 11.07 12.23
CA CYS A 113 13.48 10.22 11.34
C CYS A 113 14.51 11.01 10.52
N GLY A 114 14.46 12.34 10.58
CA GLY A 114 15.43 13.21 9.91
C GLY A 114 14.92 13.84 8.64
N ILE A 115 15.53 14.97 8.31
CA ILE A 115 15.15 15.77 7.14
C ILE A 115 15.25 14.99 5.81
N PRO A 116 16.31 14.17 5.58
CA PRO A 116 16.38 13.42 4.32
C PRO A 116 15.23 12.48 4.07
N ALA A 117 14.71 11.82 5.12
CA ALA A 117 13.54 10.95 5.00
C ALA A 117 12.29 11.75 4.62
N ALA A 118 12.09 12.91 5.24
CA ALA A 118 10.97 13.79 4.94
C ALA A 118 11.08 14.39 3.54
N LEU A 119 12.28 14.77 3.13
CA LEU A 119 12.53 15.34 1.79
C LEU A 119 12.09 14.38 0.69
N GLU A 120 12.52 13.12 0.76
CA GLU A 120 12.14 12.10 -0.19
C GLU A 120 10.62 11.87 -0.17
N ALA A 121 10.05 11.76 1.03
CA ALA A 121 8.62 11.49 1.19
C ALA A 121 7.74 12.63 0.64
N PHE A 122 8.10 13.89 0.92
CA PHE A 122 7.38 15.05 0.36
C PHE A 122 7.46 15.09 -1.15
N LYS A 123 8.62 14.75 -1.71
CA LYS A 123 8.82 14.72 -3.16
C LYS A 123 7.90 13.67 -3.80
N ILE A 124 7.87 12.47 -3.25
CA ILE A 124 7.02 11.39 -3.76
C ILE A 124 5.54 11.77 -3.61
N ALA A 125 5.14 12.32 -2.46
CA ALA A 125 3.76 12.74 -2.23
C ALA A 125 3.32 13.81 -3.22
N THR A 126 4.19 14.78 -3.53
CA THR A 126 3.91 15.82 -4.52
C THR A 126 3.61 15.20 -5.88
N GLU A 127 4.40 14.21 -6.29
CA GLU A 127 4.18 13.49 -7.55
C GLU A 127 2.86 12.74 -7.57
N VAL A 128 2.54 12.04 -6.47
CA VAL A 128 1.29 11.29 -6.34
C VAL A 128 0.08 12.23 -6.41
N PHE A 129 0.14 13.37 -5.75
CA PHE A 129 -0.96 14.34 -5.78
C PHE A 129 -1.16 14.93 -7.17
N ARG A 130 -0.06 15.22 -7.88
CA ARG A 130 -0.15 15.69 -9.26
C ARG A 130 -0.80 14.64 -10.16
N GLU A 131 -0.37 13.38 -10.06
CA GLU A 131 -0.97 12.29 -10.82
C GLU A 131 -2.47 12.13 -10.53
N ALA A 132 -2.85 12.26 -9.26
CA ALA A 132 -4.26 12.18 -8.85
C ALA A 132 -5.08 13.33 -9.44
N ASP A 133 -4.52 14.53 -9.48
CA ASP A 133 -5.19 15.70 -10.06
C ASP A 133 -5.34 15.57 -11.58
N GLU A 134 -4.34 15.05 -12.27
CA GLU A 134 -4.37 14.81 -13.71
C GLU A 134 -5.47 13.80 -14.08
N LYS A 135 -5.70 12.78 -13.26
CA LYS A 135 -6.74 11.78 -13.51
C LYS A 135 -8.15 12.34 -13.35
N LYS A 136 -8.32 13.43 -12.61
CA LYS A 136 -9.62 14.08 -12.43
C LYS A 136 -9.97 15.03 -13.55
N GLY A 137 -8.98 15.43 -14.35
CA GLY A 137 -9.13 16.36 -15.47
C GLY A 137 -9.55 15.68 -16.80
#